data_895711d1b200820bcac8a9fb0accf03c
#
_entry.id   895711d1b200820bcac8a9fb0accf03c
#
_cell.length_a   1.000
_cell.length_b   1.000
_cell.length_c   1.000
_cell.angle_alpha   90.00
_cell.angle_beta   90.00
_cell.angle_gamma   90.00
#
_symmetry.space_group_name_H-M   'P 1'
#
loop_
_entity.id
_entity.type
_entity.pdbx_description
1 polymer ?
#
loop_
_entity_poly.entity_id
_entity_poly.type
_entity_poly.pdbx_seq_one_letter_code
_entity_poly.pdbx_strand_id
1 'polypeptide(L)' 'MNNNVIIWNYVFHWNEYTGKWYAVHRDRYLEYWNVEKDSFLSHESLDELIKKIKK' A
#
# COMPACT_ATOMS: atom_id res chain seq x y z
N MET A 1 9.60 3.88 -14.12
CA MET A 1 9.92 4.44 -12.81
C MET A 1 9.11 3.77 -11.72
N ASN A 2 9.73 3.50 -10.60
CA ASN A 2 9.09 2.75 -9.53
C ASN A 2 8.44 3.68 -8.51
N ASN A 3 7.15 3.55 -8.29
CA ASN A 3 6.41 4.36 -7.33
C ASN A 3 6.23 3.66 -5.97
N ASN A 4 6.98 2.59 -5.76
CA ASN A 4 6.86 1.82 -4.53
C ASN A 4 7.85 2.27 -3.47
N VAL A 5 7.39 2.30 -2.23
CA VAL A 5 8.24 2.57 -1.07
C VAL A 5 8.11 1.37 -0.13
N ILE A 6 9.22 0.88 0.38
CA ILE A 6 9.21 -0.28 1.28
C ILE A 6 9.66 0.14 2.68
N ILE A 7 8.78 -0.06 3.66
CA ILE A 7 9.05 0.27 5.08
C ILE A 7 8.44 -0.83 5.92
N TRP A 8 9.22 -1.36 6.88
CA TRP A 8 8.76 -2.42 7.81
C TRP A 8 8.13 -3.62 7.09
N ASN A 9 8.72 -4.04 5.99
CA ASN A 9 8.23 -5.16 5.19
C ASN A 9 6.89 -4.91 4.52
N TYR A 10 6.44 -3.66 4.49
CA TYR A 10 5.25 -3.27 3.72
C TYR A 10 5.70 -2.55 2.46
N VAL A 11 5.01 -2.86 1.37
CA VAL A 11 5.19 -2.16 0.11
C VAL A 11 4.07 -1.13 0.01
N PHE A 12 4.43 0.13 -0.08
CA PHE A 12 3.45 1.21 -0.27
C PHE A 12 3.40 1.54 -1.75
N HIS A 13 2.26 1.28 -2.35
CA HIS A 13 2.08 1.45 -3.78
C HIS A 13 1.06 2.55 -4.05
N TRP A 14 1.41 3.46 -4.96
CA TRP A 14 0.49 4.49 -5.41
C TRP A 14 -0.37 3.93 -6.53
N ASN A 15 -1.68 3.97 -6.35
CA ASN A 15 -2.61 3.52 -7.37
C ASN A 15 -3.27 4.75 -8.00
N GLU A 16 -2.88 5.05 -9.22
CA GLU A 16 -3.38 6.24 -9.90
C GLU A 16 -4.85 6.13 -10.30
N TYR A 17 -5.38 4.93 -10.37
CA TYR A 17 -6.79 4.73 -10.72
C TYR A 17 -7.70 5.10 -9.56
N THR A 18 -7.29 4.81 -8.34
CA THR A 18 -8.09 5.14 -7.16
C THR A 18 -7.61 6.43 -6.49
N GLY A 19 -6.41 6.90 -6.81
CA GLY A 19 -5.84 8.09 -6.20
C GLY A 19 -5.42 7.86 -4.75
N LYS A 20 -5.04 6.65 -4.41
CA LYS A 20 -4.66 6.31 -3.04
C LYS A 20 -3.39 5.50 -2.99
N TRP A 21 -2.72 5.59 -1.84
CA TRP A 21 -1.61 4.71 -1.52
C TRP A 21 -2.16 3.46 -0.84
N TYR A 22 -1.61 2.31 -1.19
CA TYR A 22 -1.98 1.04 -0.58
C TYR A 22 -0.78 0.46 0.15
N ALA A 23 -1.01 -0.05 1.36
CA ALA A 23 0.03 -0.74 2.13
C ALA A 23 -0.20 -2.23 2.02
N VAL A 24 0.72 -2.94 1.41
CA VAL A 24 0.62 -4.38 1.19
C VAL A 24 1.84 -5.04 1.81
N HIS A 25 1.63 -6.00 2.71
CA HIS A 25 2.75 -6.73 3.30
C HIS A 25 3.51 -7.45 2.19
N ARG A 26 4.84 -7.44 2.27
CA ARG A 26 5.67 -7.98 1.20
C ARG A 26 5.32 -9.44 0.85
N ASP A 27 4.92 -10.21 1.85
CA ASP A 27 4.57 -11.62 1.62
C ASP A 27 3.26 -11.77 0.86
N ARG A 28 2.46 -10.71 0.80
CA ARG A 28 1.18 -10.72 0.12
C ARG A 28 1.16 -9.82 -1.11
N TYR A 29 2.30 -9.32 -1.50
CA TYR A 29 2.35 -8.34 -2.58
C TYR A 29 1.77 -8.88 -3.89
N LEU A 30 2.00 -10.14 -4.19
CA LEU A 30 1.47 -10.73 -5.42
C LEU A 30 -0.05 -10.84 -5.38
N GLU A 31 -0.63 -10.95 -4.18
CA GLU A 31 -2.09 -11.02 -4.04
C GLU A 31 -2.75 -9.69 -4.37
N TYR A 32 -2.02 -8.59 -4.21
CA TYR A 32 -2.55 -7.25 -4.49
C TYR A 32 -3.14 -7.14 -5.90
N TRP A 33 -2.56 -7.88 -6.82
CA TRP A 33 -2.98 -7.82 -8.21
C TRP A 33 -4.16 -8.74 -8.52
N ASN A 34 -4.50 -9.64 -7.59
CA ASN A 34 -5.49 -10.67 -7.81
C ASN A 34 -6.71 -10.58 -6.90
N VAL A 35 -6.67 -9.73 -5.88
CA VAL A 35 -7.78 -9.59 -4.94
C VAL A 35 -8.28 -8.16 -4.93
N GLU A 36 -9.44 -7.94 -4.30
CA GLU A 36 -10.00 -6.61 -4.19
C GLU A 36 -9.10 -5.73 -3.32
N LYS A 37 -8.88 -4.52 -3.80
CA LYS A 37 -7.99 -3.60 -3.11
C LYS A 37 -8.53 -3.12 -1.77
N ASP A 38 -9.82 -3.28 -1.54
CA ASP A 38 -10.42 -2.94 -0.25
C ASP A 38 -9.92 -3.84 0.88
N SER A 39 -9.29 -4.96 0.53
CA SER A 39 -8.69 -5.85 1.51
C SER A 39 -7.40 -5.29 2.12
N PHE A 40 -6.87 -4.23 1.57
CA PHE A 40 -5.62 -3.65 2.03
C PHE A 40 -5.84 -2.27 2.63
N LEU A 41 -4.95 -1.88 3.54
CA LEU A 41 -4.98 -0.53 4.08
C LEU A 41 -4.68 0.45 2.97
N SER A 42 -5.40 1.55 2.97
CA SER A 42 -5.20 2.59 1.96
C SER A 42 -5.48 3.97 2.54
N HIS A 43 -4.86 4.96 1.93
CA HIS A 43 -5.09 6.36 2.29
C HIS A 43 -4.57 7.24 1.16
N GLU A 44 -5.15 8.42 1.03
CA GLU A 44 -4.70 9.38 0.02
C GLU A 44 -3.32 9.94 0.37
N SER A 45 -2.95 9.95 1.64
CA SER A 45 -1.67 10.45 2.11
C SER A 45 -0.78 9.30 2.55
N LEU A 46 0.44 9.24 2.00
CA LEU A 46 1.41 8.23 2.39
C LEU A 46 1.79 8.36 3.87
N ASP A 47 1.96 9.58 4.35
CA ASP A 47 2.32 9.81 5.75
C ASP A 47 1.27 9.28 6.71
N GLU A 48 0.00 9.49 6.39
CA GLU A 48 -1.08 9.00 7.22
C GLU A 48 -1.16 7.48 7.17
N LEU A 49 -0.89 6.90 6.01
CA LEU A 49 -0.91 5.45 5.89
C LEU A 49 0.21 4.83 6.72
N ILE A 50 1.39 5.43 6.70
CA ILE A 50 2.51 4.96 7.50
C ILE A 50 2.16 5.01 8.99
N LYS A 51 1.48 6.07 9.43
CA LYS A 51 1.05 6.20 10.82
C LYS A 51 0.10 5.09 11.24
N LYS A 52 -0.75 4.64 10.34
CA LYS A 52 -1.68 3.56 10.64
C LYS A 52 -0.95 2.25 10.90
N ILE A 53 0.16 2.03 10.25
CA ILE A 53 0.95 0.81 10.39
C ILE A 53 1.88 0.88 11.58
N LYS A 54 2.37 2.06 11.88
CA LYS A 54 3.41 2.28 12.88
C LYS A 54 2.94 2.17 14.33
N LYS A 55 1.90 1.84 14.65
CA LYS A 55 1.38 1.84 16.03
C LYS A 55 2.41 1.51 17.10
#